data_6bb3f93184a82d91131f6635a6308206
#
_entry.id   6bb3f93184a82d91131f6635a6308206
#
_cell.length_a   1.000
_cell.length_b   1.000
_cell.length_c   1.000
_cell.angle_alpha   90.00
_cell.angle_beta   90.00
_cell.angle_gamma   90.00
#
_symmetry.space_group_name_H-M   'P 1'
#
loop_
_entity.id
_entity.type
_entity.pdbx_description
1 polymer ?
#
loop_
_entity_poly.entity_id
_entity_poly.type
_entity_poly.pdbx_seq_one_letter_code
_entity_poly.pdbx_strand_id
1 'polypeptide(L)'
;LTTASASESFEKDQLWLNGKLESLDTPRTQACLADLRKLRASIEQSPDTPKLSQMKLHIVSENNFPTAAGLASSAAGFAALVSAIAKLYELPQDMSELSKIARKGSGSACRSLFGGFVAWEMGTLPDGQDSKAVEIAPLEHWPSLRAVILVVSDDKKDTPSTTGMQSTVATSDLFAHRIAEVVPQRFEAMKKAILDKDFPKFAELTMKDSNSFHAVCLDSYPPIFYLNDTSKKIIKMVETINQQEVVAAYTFDAGPNAVIYYDEANQDKVLSLLYKHFGHVPGWKTHYTAETPVAGVSRIIQTSIGPGPQETSESLTK
;
A
#
# COMPACT_ATOMS: atom_id res chain seq x y z
N LEU A 1 8.56 1.29 12.04
CA LEU A 1 8.23 1.28 13.46
C LEU A 1 7.49 2.58 13.83
N THR A 2 6.44 2.48 14.67
CA THR A 2 5.70 3.65 15.12
C THR A 2 5.38 3.49 16.60
N THR A 3 5.69 4.52 17.38
CA THR A 3 5.38 4.61 18.82
C THR A 3 4.43 5.78 19.05
N ALA A 4 3.34 5.56 19.75
CA ALA A 4 2.41 6.59 20.17
C ALA A 4 2.37 6.68 21.70
N SER A 5 2.36 7.89 22.25
CA SER A 5 2.24 8.17 23.67
C SER A 5 1.23 9.30 23.93
N ALA A 6 0.57 9.27 25.06
CA ALA A 6 -0.36 10.29 25.50
C ALA A 6 0.03 10.81 26.88
N SER A 7 -0.07 12.12 27.09
CA SER A 7 0.20 12.73 28.39
C SER A 7 -0.56 14.06 28.58
N GLU A 8 -0.96 14.32 29.79
CA GLU A 8 -1.49 15.63 30.19
C GLU A 8 -0.41 16.74 30.17
N SER A 9 0.86 16.34 30.28
CA SER A 9 2.00 17.28 30.26
C SER A 9 2.39 17.73 28.85
N PHE A 10 1.87 17.08 27.79
CA PHE A 10 2.15 17.49 26.42
C PHE A 10 1.33 18.75 26.06
N GLU A 11 2.00 19.77 25.56
CA GLU A 11 1.35 21.04 25.19
C GLU A 11 0.47 20.91 23.94
N LYS A 12 0.91 20.09 22.97
CA LYS A 12 0.21 19.88 21.67
C LYS A 12 0.48 18.49 21.10
N ASP A 13 -0.34 18.09 20.15
CA ASP A 13 -0.08 16.90 19.35
C ASP A 13 1.14 17.10 18.44
N GLN A 14 2.02 16.11 18.38
CA GLN A 14 3.22 16.16 17.54
C GLN A 14 3.48 14.82 16.85
N LEU A 15 3.98 14.90 15.61
CA LEU A 15 4.42 13.75 14.83
C LEU A 15 5.86 13.96 14.34
N TRP A 16 6.71 13.01 14.64
CA TRP A 16 8.05 12.93 14.04
C TRP A 16 8.09 11.76 13.05
N LEU A 17 8.52 12.04 11.82
CA LEU A 17 8.74 11.04 10.80
C LEU A 17 10.21 11.05 10.39
N ASN A 18 10.90 9.93 10.57
CA ASN A 18 12.35 9.79 10.31
C ASN A 18 13.16 10.92 10.99
N GLY A 19 12.85 11.24 12.24
CA GLY A 19 13.50 12.26 13.05
C GLY A 19 13.12 13.71 12.73
N LYS A 20 12.21 13.96 11.78
CA LYS A 20 11.74 15.30 11.42
C LYS A 20 10.33 15.54 11.94
N LEU A 21 10.11 16.72 12.50
CA LEU A 21 8.78 17.15 12.93
C LEU A 21 7.90 17.41 11.68
N GLU A 22 6.79 16.71 11.61
CA GLU A 22 5.81 16.82 10.54
C GLU A 22 4.53 17.51 11.03
N SER A 23 3.84 18.21 10.13
CA SER A 23 2.57 18.85 10.45
C SER A 23 1.45 17.82 10.57
N LEU A 24 0.70 17.88 11.65
CA LEU A 24 -0.56 17.16 11.85
C LEU A 24 -1.77 17.92 11.30
N ASP A 25 -1.60 19.17 10.82
CA ASP A 25 -2.70 20.05 10.43
C ASP A 25 -3.27 19.75 9.03
N THR A 26 -3.00 18.55 8.51
CA THR A 26 -3.64 18.12 7.27
C THR A 26 -5.06 17.61 7.56
N PRO A 27 -6.05 17.90 6.70
CA PRO A 27 -7.42 17.42 6.89
C PRO A 27 -7.51 15.90 7.10
N ARG A 28 -6.65 15.14 6.43
CA ARG A 28 -6.60 13.67 6.52
C ARG A 28 -6.13 13.20 7.89
N THR A 29 -5.05 13.76 8.38
CA THR A 29 -4.50 13.39 9.69
C THR A 29 -5.46 13.77 10.79
N GLN A 30 -6.02 14.98 10.73
CA GLN A 30 -7.00 15.47 11.69
C GLN A 30 -8.27 14.60 11.72
N ALA A 31 -8.77 14.15 10.57
CA ALA A 31 -9.93 13.26 10.51
C ALA A 31 -9.65 11.92 11.22
N CYS A 32 -8.47 11.31 10.99
CA CYS A 32 -8.10 10.07 11.69
C CYS A 32 -8.00 10.27 13.20
N LEU A 33 -7.32 11.32 13.65
CA LEU A 33 -7.15 11.61 15.08
C LEU A 33 -8.49 11.91 15.77
N ALA A 34 -9.37 12.66 15.12
CA ALA A 34 -10.70 12.99 15.64
C ALA A 34 -11.56 11.73 15.82
N ASP A 35 -11.58 10.84 14.84
CA ASP A 35 -12.34 9.59 14.92
C ASP A 35 -11.79 8.67 16.03
N LEU A 36 -10.47 8.50 16.14
CA LEU A 36 -9.84 7.70 17.18
C LEU A 36 -10.14 8.25 18.58
N ARG A 37 -10.07 9.58 18.76
CA ARG A 37 -10.45 10.24 20.00
C ARG A 37 -11.92 10.05 20.35
N LYS A 38 -12.80 10.13 19.34
CA LYS A 38 -14.24 9.91 19.53
C LYS A 38 -14.52 8.48 20.00
N LEU A 39 -13.85 7.48 19.42
CA LEU A 39 -13.97 6.10 19.86
C LEU A 39 -13.46 5.93 21.29
N ARG A 40 -12.30 6.49 21.64
CA ARG A 40 -11.78 6.46 23.02
C ARG A 40 -12.73 7.13 23.99
N ALA A 41 -13.23 8.32 23.69
CA ALA A 41 -14.18 9.04 24.53
C ALA A 41 -15.45 8.24 24.81
N SER A 42 -15.92 7.43 23.86
CA SER A 42 -17.12 6.60 24.02
C SER A 42 -16.96 5.49 25.06
N ILE A 43 -15.74 5.06 25.37
CA ILE A 43 -15.45 4.04 26.38
C ILE A 43 -14.96 4.62 27.71
N GLU A 44 -14.79 5.95 27.81
CA GLU A 44 -14.38 6.67 29.01
C GLU A 44 -15.57 7.09 29.91
N GLN A 45 -16.59 6.21 29.99
CA GLN A 45 -17.83 6.53 30.72
C GLN A 45 -17.65 6.48 32.25
N SER A 46 -16.75 5.63 32.75
CA SER A 46 -16.45 5.54 34.19
C SER A 46 -15.55 6.67 34.66
N PRO A 47 -15.78 7.24 35.88
CA PRO A 47 -14.86 8.21 36.47
C PRO A 47 -13.44 7.68 36.65
N ASP A 48 -13.28 6.38 36.87
CA ASP A 48 -11.98 5.73 37.10
C ASP A 48 -11.22 5.43 35.81
N THR A 49 -11.86 5.57 34.65
CA THR A 49 -11.21 5.34 33.35
C THR A 49 -10.34 6.55 32.98
N PRO A 50 -9.04 6.35 32.68
CA PRO A 50 -8.17 7.43 32.24
C PRO A 50 -8.72 8.16 31.01
N LYS A 51 -8.73 9.48 31.02
CA LYS A 51 -9.29 10.33 29.97
C LYS A 51 -8.28 10.54 28.82
N LEU A 52 -7.77 9.44 28.24
CA LEU A 52 -6.76 9.48 27.17
C LEU A 52 -7.22 10.26 25.94
N SER A 53 -8.55 10.28 25.66
CA SER A 53 -9.12 11.06 24.55
C SER A 53 -8.84 12.56 24.65
N GLN A 54 -8.63 13.09 25.86
CA GLN A 54 -8.37 14.51 26.14
C GLN A 54 -6.88 14.84 26.15
N MET A 55 -6.02 13.83 26.28
CA MET A 55 -4.57 14.02 26.32
C MET A 55 -4.01 14.33 24.93
N LYS A 56 -2.87 15.04 24.91
CA LYS A 56 -2.13 15.26 23.68
C LYS A 56 -1.29 14.04 23.35
N LEU A 57 -1.07 13.85 22.05
CA LEU A 57 -0.36 12.71 21.50
C LEU A 57 1.02 13.13 20.97
N HIS A 58 2.04 12.37 21.33
CA HIS A 58 3.32 12.37 20.66
C HIS A 58 3.47 11.06 19.89
N ILE A 59 3.71 11.17 18.59
CA ILE A 59 3.82 10.04 17.67
C ILE A 59 5.19 10.12 17.02
N VAL A 60 5.98 9.06 17.14
CA VAL A 60 7.28 8.94 16.49
C VAL A 60 7.24 7.76 15.54
N SER A 61 7.59 7.98 14.28
CA SER A 61 7.52 6.98 13.22
C SER A 61 8.79 6.97 12.38
N GLU A 62 9.30 5.77 12.07
CA GLU A 62 10.44 5.56 11.19
C GLU A 62 10.11 4.55 10.09
N ASN A 63 10.42 4.92 8.85
CA ASN A 63 10.30 4.06 7.69
C ASN A 63 11.67 3.47 7.32
N ASN A 64 11.69 2.20 6.96
CA ASN A 64 12.90 1.52 6.43
C ASN A 64 12.92 1.44 4.90
N PHE A 65 12.03 2.16 4.22
CA PHE A 65 11.95 2.25 2.75
C PHE A 65 11.65 3.69 2.32
N PRO A 66 11.91 4.07 1.05
CA PRO A 66 11.74 5.45 0.58
C PRO A 66 10.32 5.97 0.74
N THR A 67 10.20 7.19 1.24
CA THR A 67 8.93 7.91 1.32
C THR A 67 8.64 8.63 0.00
N ALA A 68 7.36 8.69 -0.39
CA ALA A 68 6.86 9.38 -1.59
C ALA A 68 7.37 8.83 -2.95
N ALA A 69 7.97 7.64 -2.98
CA ALA A 69 8.55 7.02 -4.18
C ALA A 69 7.62 6.00 -4.88
N GLY A 70 6.31 6.03 -4.64
CA GLY A 70 5.36 5.05 -5.22
C GLY A 70 5.42 3.66 -4.58
N LEU A 71 5.95 3.56 -3.35
CA LEU A 71 6.03 2.31 -2.58
C LEU A 71 5.04 2.27 -1.42
N ALA A 72 3.87 2.92 -1.58
CA ALA A 72 2.78 2.93 -0.60
C ALA A 72 3.19 3.41 0.81
N SER A 73 4.17 4.32 0.93
CA SER A 73 4.65 4.85 2.21
C SER A 73 3.54 5.53 3.03
N SER A 74 2.64 6.25 2.39
CA SER A 74 1.49 6.85 3.09
C SER A 74 0.51 5.79 3.63
N ALA A 75 0.33 4.68 2.91
CA ALA A 75 -0.50 3.58 3.38
C ALA A 75 0.08 2.94 4.63
N ALA A 76 1.37 2.59 4.62
CA ALA A 76 2.06 2.04 5.77
C ALA A 76 2.07 3.00 6.96
N GLY A 77 2.34 4.29 6.71
CA GLY A 77 2.38 5.33 7.76
C GLY A 77 1.03 5.51 8.46
N PHE A 78 -0.07 5.65 7.72
CA PHE A 78 -1.40 5.80 8.33
C PHE A 78 -1.90 4.51 8.97
N ALA A 79 -1.59 3.33 8.42
CA ALA A 79 -1.92 2.06 9.07
C ALA A 79 -1.19 1.92 10.41
N ALA A 80 0.11 2.20 10.45
CA ALA A 80 0.92 2.16 11.67
C ALA A 80 0.44 3.20 12.71
N LEU A 81 0.10 4.42 12.27
CA LEU A 81 -0.45 5.48 13.12
C LEU A 81 -1.77 5.04 13.76
N VAL A 82 -2.72 4.55 12.95
CA VAL A 82 -4.03 4.11 13.45
C VAL A 82 -3.88 2.91 14.38
N SER A 83 -3.05 1.92 14.02
CA SER A 83 -2.77 0.75 14.89
C SER A 83 -2.16 1.16 16.22
N ALA A 84 -1.13 2.02 16.22
CA ALA A 84 -0.44 2.44 17.43
C ALA A 84 -1.37 3.23 18.38
N ILE A 85 -2.18 4.15 17.82
CA ILE A 85 -3.13 4.93 18.65
C ILE A 85 -4.30 4.05 19.10
N ALA A 86 -4.82 3.16 18.27
CA ALA A 86 -5.88 2.24 18.66
C ALA A 86 -5.43 1.35 19.83
N LYS A 87 -4.18 0.88 19.81
CA LYS A 87 -3.59 0.11 20.91
C LYS A 87 -3.40 0.96 22.16
N LEU A 88 -2.82 2.18 22.05
CA LEU A 88 -2.67 3.12 23.14
C LEU A 88 -4.03 3.45 23.82
N TYR A 89 -5.06 3.59 23.00
CA TYR A 89 -6.42 3.91 23.46
C TYR A 89 -7.22 2.69 23.90
N GLU A 90 -6.65 1.48 23.81
CA GLU A 90 -7.32 0.21 24.16
C GLU A 90 -8.68 0.07 23.47
N LEU A 91 -8.75 0.42 22.17
CA LEU A 91 -9.98 0.41 21.41
C LEU A 91 -10.46 -1.02 21.14
N PRO A 92 -11.75 -1.34 21.42
CA PRO A 92 -12.30 -2.68 21.24
C PRO A 92 -12.67 -3.00 19.79
N GLN A 93 -12.58 -2.04 18.86
CA GLN A 93 -12.96 -2.20 17.47
C GLN A 93 -12.03 -3.20 16.76
N ASP A 94 -12.62 -4.05 15.92
CA ASP A 94 -11.87 -4.92 15.04
C ASP A 94 -11.16 -4.14 13.92
N MET A 95 -10.27 -4.82 13.18
CA MET A 95 -9.47 -4.19 12.12
C MET A 95 -10.33 -3.67 10.96
N SER A 96 -11.49 -4.29 10.68
CA SER A 96 -12.43 -3.81 9.67
C SER A 96 -13.03 -2.45 10.05
N GLU A 97 -13.42 -2.27 11.31
CA GLU A 97 -13.92 -0.99 11.80
C GLU A 97 -12.81 0.07 11.84
N LEU A 98 -11.61 -0.26 12.31
CA LEU A 98 -10.45 0.64 12.29
C LEU A 98 -10.03 1.01 10.87
N SER A 99 -10.27 0.13 9.89
CA SER A 99 -9.96 0.39 8.48
C SER A 99 -10.74 1.58 7.90
N LYS A 100 -11.95 1.83 8.40
CA LYS A 100 -12.77 3.00 8.03
C LYS A 100 -12.10 4.33 8.42
N ILE A 101 -11.33 4.31 9.50
CA ILE A 101 -10.54 5.46 9.96
C ILE A 101 -9.27 5.58 9.12
N ALA A 102 -8.52 4.50 8.96
CA ALA A 102 -7.24 4.50 8.24
C ALA A 102 -7.40 4.98 6.79
N ARG A 103 -8.50 4.62 6.08
CA ARG A 103 -8.76 5.06 4.72
C ARG A 103 -8.94 6.57 4.57
N LYS A 104 -9.35 7.28 5.63
CA LYS A 104 -9.45 8.75 5.62
C LYS A 104 -8.07 9.41 5.54
N GLY A 105 -7.07 8.77 6.14
CA GLY A 105 -5.68 9.22 6.05
C GLY A 105 -5.05 8.90 4.69
N SER A 106 -5.19 7.67 4.25
CA SER A 106 -4.78 7.18 2.92
C SER A 106 -5.68 6.02 2.53
N GLY A 107 -6.32 6.07 1.37
CA GLY A 107 -7.26 5.05 0.94
C GLY A 107 -6.72 3.63 1.08
N SER A 108 -5.52 3.38 0.58
CA SER A 108 -4.86 2.07 0.66
C SER A 108 -4.44 1.65 2.08
N ALA A 109 -4.36 2.59 3.05
CA ALA A 109 -3.99 2.28 4.43
C ALA A 109 -4.98 1.33 5.11
N CYS A 110 -6.26 1.35 4.69
CA CYS A 110 -7.26 0.44 5.23
C CYS A 110 -6.85 -1.04 5.10
N ARG A 111 -6.23 -1.42 3.96
CA ARG A 111 -5.78 -2.79 3.74
C ARG A 111 -4.52 -3.13 4.52
N SER A 112 -3.68 -2.15 4.80
CA SER A 112 -2.41 -2.35 5.51
C SER A 112 -2.58 -2.58 7.03
N LEU A 113 -3.80 -2.55 7.55
CA LEU A 113 -4.14 -2.99 8.90
C LEU A 113 -4.24 -4.52 9.05
N PHE A 114 -4.20 -5.25 7.94
CA PHE A 114 -4.31 -6.70 7.92
C PHE A 114 -3.05 -7.35 7.38
N GLY A 115 -2.84 -8.61 7.73
CA GLY A 115 -1.94 -9.52 7.03
C GLY A 115 -2.65 -10.26 5.90
N GLY A 116 -1.91 -11.09 5.17
CA GLY A 116 -2.49 -11.92 4.13
C GLY A 116 -3.05 -11.15 2.94
N PHE A 117 -4.22 -11.54 2.47
CA PHE A 117 -4.89 -11.00 1.30
C PHE A 117 -6.12 -10.20 1.72
N VAL A 118 -6.19 -8.95 1.29
CA VAL A 118 -7.15 -7.98 1.81
C VAL A 118 -7.82 -7.24 0.66
N ALA A 119 -9.14 -7.17 0.71
CA ALA A 119 -9.95 -6.35 -0.19
C ALA A 119 -10.39 -5.07 0.51
N TRP A 120 -10.50 -3.99 -0.24
CA TRP A 120 -11.18 -2.79 0.20
C TRP A 120 -12.53 -2.73 -0.51
N GLU A 121 -13.59 -3.03 0.21
CA GLU A 121 -14.95 -2.98 -0.28
C GLU A 121 -15.45 -1.54 -0.37
N MET A 122 -16.05 -1.20 -1.50
CA MET A 122 -16.55 0.14 -1.76
C MET A 122 -17.69 0.53 -0.80
N GLY A 123 -18.52 -0.45 -0.42
CA GLY A 123 -19.75 -0.21 0.30
C GLY A 123 -20.89 0.26 -0.62
N THR A 124 -22.05 0.45 -0.03
CA THR A 124 -23.29 0.85 -0.72
C THR A 124 -23.91 2.13 -0.18
N LEU A 125 -23.52 2.56 1.01
CA LEU A 125 -24.02 3.78 1.63
C LEU A 125 -23.42 5.03 0.97
N PRO A 126 -24.22 6.06 0.67
CA PRO A 126 -23.75 7.28 0.03
C PRO A 126 -22.67 8.03 0.84
N ASP A 127 -22.71 7.91 2.16
CA ASP A 127 -21.72 8.52 3.06
C ASP A 127 -20.45 7.67 3.24
N GLY A 128 -20.40 6.47 2.64
CA GLY A 128 -19.28 5.56 2.68
C GLY A 128 -19.02 4.95 4.06
N GLN A 129 -19.97 4.98 4.99
CA GLN A 129 -19.78 4.43 6.35
C GLN A 129 -19.59 2.90 6.36
N ASP A 130 -20.01 2.19 5.33
CA ASP A 130 -19.83 0.75 5.12
C ASP A 130 -18.63 0.41 4.22
N SER A 131 -17.92 1.42 3.69
CA SER A 131 -16.70 1.20 2.92
C SER A 131 -15.54 0.88 3.86
N LYS A 132 -15.05 -0.37 3.81
CA LYS A 132 -14.04 -0.91 4.74
C LYS A 132 -13.19 -1.99 4.11
N ALA A 133 -12.06 -2.28 4.73
CA ALA A 133 -11.23 -3.41 4.35
C ALA A 133 -11.70 -4.69 5.04
N VAL A 134 -11.60 -5.80 4.31
CA VAL A 134 -11.92 -7.14 4.79
C VAL A 134 -10.82 -8.12 4.38
N GLU A 135 -10.51 -9.07 5.24
CA GLU A 135 -9.61 -10.17 4.90
C GLU A 135 -10.29 -11.11 3.91
N ILE A 136 -9.60 -11.45 2.83
CA ILE A 136 -10.04 -12.43 1.83
C ILE A 136 -9.46 -13.80 2.16
N ALA A 137 -8.18 -13.84 2.55
CA ALA A 137 -7.51 -15.05 2.97
C ALA A 137 -6.34 -14.70 3.91
N PRO A 138 -6.05 -15.55 4.91
CA PRO A 138 -4.95 -15.32 5.83
C PRO A 138 -3.59 -15.50 5.16
N LEU A 139 -2.52 -15.10 5.86
CA LEU A 139 -1.14 -15.18 5.41
C LEU A 139 -0.75 -16.59 4.92
N GLU A 140 -1.18 -17.61 5.63
CA GLU A 140 -0.84 -19.01 5.40
C GLU A 140 -1.58 -19.61 4.19
N HIS A 141 -2.58 -18.88 3.65
CA HIS A 141 -3.38 -19.40 2.55
C HIS A 141 -2.55 -19.64 1.29
N TRP A 142 -1.69 -18.70 0.91
CA TRP A 142 -0.84 -18.83 -0.30
C TRP A 142 0.62 -18.46 -0.01
N PRO A 143 1.32 -19.31 0.75
CA PRO A 143 2.66 -19.02 1.25
C PRO A 143 3.75 -18.99 0.17
N SER A 144 3.48 -19.55 -1.01
CA SER A 144 4.43 -19.56 -2.14
C SER A 144 4.38 -18.28 -2.98
N LEU A 145 3.38 -17.41 -2.82
CA LEU A 145 3.33 -16.16 -3.58
C LEU A 145 4.45 -15.21 -3.12
N ARG A 146 5.23 -14.74 -4.09
CA ARG A 146 6.39 -13.85 -3.91
C ARG A 146 6.22 -12.58 -4.71
N ALA A 147 6.96 -11.56 -4.29
CA ALA A 147 7.07 -10.32 -5.05
C ALA A 147 8.51 -9.83 -5.06
N VAL A 148 8.90 -9.24 -6.19
CA VAL A 148 10.12 -8.46 -6.31
C VAL A 148 9.76 -7.05 -6.76
N ILE A 149 10.31 -6.04 -6.06
CA ILE A 149 10.10 -4.65 -6.36
C ILE A 149 11.35 -4.13 -7.04
N LEU A 150 11.18 -3.55 -8.23
CA LEU A 150 12.22 -2.83 -8.98
C LEU A 150 12.05 -1.34 -8.71
N VAL A 151 12.93 -0.77 -7.89
CA VAL A 151 12.89 0.66 -7.55
C VAL A 151 13.53 1.43 -8.70
N VAL A 152 12.71 2.09 -9.50
CA VAL A 152 13.12 2.83 -10.70
C VAL A 152 13.49 4.26 -10.35
N SER A 153 12.78 4.89 -9.41
CA SER A 153 13.07 6.23 -8.93
C SER A 153 12.70 6.37 -7.46
N ASP A 154 13.57 7.01 -6.72
CA ASP A 154 13.34 7.48 -5.35
C ASP A 154 12.92 8.97 -5.33
N ASP A 155 12.84 9.62 -6.49
CA ASP A 155 12.47 11.02 -6.62
C ASP A 155 11.00 11.28 -6.35
N LYS A 156 10.71 12.51 -5.94
CA LYS A 156 9.36 13.01 -5.84
C LYS A 156 8.69 13.00 -7.22
N LYS A 157 7.54 12.36 -7.35
CA LYS A 157 6.78 12.32 -8.59
C LYS A 157 6.19 13.70 -8.92
N ASP A 158 6.11 14.03 -10.22
CA ASP A 158 5.56 15.31 -10.71
C ASP A 158 4.11 15.49 -10.30
N THR A 159 3.31 14.42 -10.39
CA THR A 159 1.91 14.45 -9.97
C THR A 159 1.71 13.59 -8.72
N PRO A 160 1.44 14.20 -7.55
CA PRO A 160 1.09 13.46 -6.34
C PRO A 160 -0.14 12.56 -6.55
N SER A 161 -0.17 11.38 -5.93
CA SER A 161 -1.25 10.39 -6.12
C SER A 161 -2.64 10.97 -5.86
N THR A 162 -2.80 11.81 -4.83
CA THR A 162 -4.09 12.43 -4.50
C THR A 162 -4.55 13.40 -5.59
N THR A 163 -3.65 14.27 -6.06
CA THR A 163 -3.95 15.21 -7.13
C THR A 163 -4.27 14.47 -8.43
N GLY A 164 -3.48 13.42 -8.73
CA GLY A 164 -3.73 12.57 -9.90
C GLY A 164 -5.10 11.90 -9.85
N MET A 165 -5.48 11.29 -8.72
CA MET A 165 -6.80 10.69 -8.57
C MET A 165 -7.93 11.71 -8.75
N GLN A 166 -7.81 12.90 -8.15
CA GLN A 166 -8.81 13.98 -8.31
C GLN A 166 -8.94 14.45 -9.76
N SER A 167 -7.80 14.62 -10.44
CA SER A 167 -7.79 14.99 -11.86
C SER A 167 -8.44 13.90 -12.72
N THR A 168 -8.10 12.63 -12.51
CA THR A 168 -8.70 11.51 -13.24
C THR A 168 -10.21 11.43 -13.04
N VAL A 169 -10.69 11.55 -11.81
CA VAL A 169 -12.14 11.55 -11.51
C VAL A 169 -12.85 12.70 -12.21
N ALA A 170 -12.20 13.88 -12.28
CA ALA A 170 -12.82 15.08 -12.83
C ALA A 170 -12.78 15.15 -14.37
N THR A 171 -11.83 14.49 -15.03
CA THR A 171 -11.51 14.76 -16.43
C THR A 171 -11.41 13.54 -17.34
N SER A 172 -11.30 12.31 -16.81
CA SER A 172 -11.19 11.11 -17.65
C SER A 172 -12.56 10.54 -17.99
N ASP A 173 -12.90 10.53 -19.28
CA ASP A 173 -14.13 9.92 -19.78
C ASP A 173 -14.12 8.39 -19.60
N LEU A 174 -12.95 7.75 -19.68
CA LEU A 174 -12.79 6.30 -19.47
C LEU A 174 -13.00 5.89 -18.01
N PHE A 175 -12.82 6.81 -17.06
CA PHE A 175 -12.91 6.50 -15.63
C PHE A 175 -14.32 6.05 -15.22
N ALA A 176 -15.37 6.67 -15.78
CA ALA A 176 -16.75 6.29 -15.47
C ALA A 176 -17.04 4.81 -15.82
N HIS A 177 -16.60 4.35 -17.00
CA HIS A 177 -16.72 2.95 -17.40
C HIS A 177 -15.87 2.02 -16.51
N ARG A 178 -14.64 2.46 -16.16
CA ARG A 178 -13.76 1.70 -15.28
C ARG A 178 -14.42 1.39 -13.94
N ILE A 179 -15.01 2.37 -13.27
CA ILE A 179 -15.63 2.18 -11.95
C ILE A 179 -16.96 1.44 -12.00
N ALA A 180 -17.74 1.62 -13.07
CA ALA A 180 -19.07 1.00 -13.18
C ALA A 180 -19.00 -0.49 -13.60
N GLU A 181 -18.08 -0.84 -14.50
CA GLU A 181 -18.07 -2.15 -15.16
C GLU A 181 -16.78 -2.94 -14.89
N VAL A 182 -15.61 -2.31 -15.12
CA VAL A 182 -14.35 -3.04 -15.16
C VAL A 182 -13.90 -3.47 -13.77
N VAL A 183 -13.88 -2.54 -12.82
CA VAL A 183 -13.38 -2.80 -11.46
C VAL A 183 -14.25 -3.79 -10.70
N PRO A 184 -15.61 -3.69 -10.68
CA PRO A 184 -16.42 -4.66 -9.97
C PRO A 184 -16.21 -6.10 -10.44
N GLN A 185 -16.15 -6.32 -11.76
CA GLN A 185 -15.92 -7.65 -12.34
C GLN A 185 -14.53 -8.20 -11.99
N ARG A 186 -13.48 -7.36 -12.11
CA ARG A 186 -12.10 -7.75 -11.78
C ARG A 186 -11.91 -7.99 -10.28
N PHE A 187 -12.59 -7.22 -9.44
CA PHE A 187 -12.55 -7.36 -8.00
C PHE A 187 -13.02 -8.74 -7.56
N GLU A 188 -14.20 -9.18 -8.04
CA GLU A 188 -14.73 -10.51 -7.72
C GLU A 188 -13.86 -11.64 -8.34
N ALA A 189 -13.41 -11.46 -9.58
CA ALA A 189 -12.52 -12.42 -10.22
C ALA A 189 -11.17 -12.54 -9.48
N MET A 190 -10.62 -11.44 -8.96
CA MET A 190 -9.37 -11.45 -8.19
C MET A 190 -9.55 -12.16 -6.84
N LYS A 191 -10.66 -11.91 -6.13
CA LYS A 191 -10.98 -12.64 -4.89
C LYS A 191 -10.99 -14.14 -5.15
N LYS A 192 -11.66 -14.57 -6.22
CA LYS A 192 -11.71 -15.99 -6.60
C LYS A 192 -10.32 -16.53 -6.95
N ALA A 193 -9.53 -15.83 -7.76
CA ALA A 193 -8.19 -16.24 -8.13
C ALA A 193 -7.26 -16.43 -6.92
N ILE A 194 -7.38 -15.56 -5.90
CA ILE A 194 -6.66 -15.69 -4.63
C ILE A 194 -7.12 -16.94 -3.86
N LEU A 195 -8.43 -17.13 -3.70
CA LEU A 195 -8.98 -18.27 -2.96
C LEU A 195 -8.64 -19.61 -3.63
N ASP A 196 -8.63 -19.66 -4.95
CA ASP A 196 -8.28 -20.84 -5.72
C ASP A 196 -6.75 -21.03 -5.88
N LYS A 197 -5.93 -20.04 -5.50
CA LYS A 197 -4.46 -19.98 -5.75
C LYS A 197 -4.14 -20.11 -7.25
N ASP A 198 -5.02 -19.56 -8.10
CA ASP A 198 -4.88 -19.57 -9.55
C ASP A 198 -3.93 -18.46 -9.98
N PHE A 199 -2.61 -18.76 -10.02
CA PHE A 199 -1.60 -17.78 -10.38
C PHE A 199 -1.77 -17.21 -11.79
N PRO A 200 -2.05 -18.01 -12.85
CA PRO A 200 -2.31 -17.46 -14.18
C PRO A 200 -3.44 -16.42 -14.20
N LYS A 201 -4.55 -16.70 -13.50
CA LYS A 201 -5.67 -15.76 -13.43
C LYS A 201 -5.36 -14.53 -12.59
N PHE A 202 -4.71 -14.70 -11.45
CA PHE A 202 -4.18 -13.61 -10.62
C PHE A 202 -3.28 -12.69 -11.44
N ALA A 203 -2.34 -13.27 -12.20
CA ALA A 203 -1.38 -12.52 -13.02
C ALA A 203 -2.07 -11.75 -14.15
N GLU A 204 -2.99 -12.39 -14.87
CA GLU A 204 -3.79 -11.74 -15.93
C GLU A 204 -4.53 -10.52 -15.39
N LEU A 205 -5.27 -10.70 -14.29
CA LEU A 205 -6.06 -9.63 -13.68
C LEU A 205 -5.17 -8.49 -13.17
N THR A 206 -4.05 -8.81 -12.53
CA THR A 206 -3.09 -7.84 -12.01
C THR A 206 -2.54 -6.96 -13.14
N MET A 207 -2.06 -7.56 -14.23
CA MET A 207 -1.51 -6.82 -15.38
C MET A 207 -2.58 -6.02 -16.11
N LYS A 208 -3.75 -6.61 -16.36
CA LYS A 208 -4.87 -5.90 -17.00
C LYS A 208 -5.36 -4.71 -16.17
N ASP A 209 -5.39 -4.83 -14.86
CA ASP A 209 -5.84 -3.73 -14.00
C ASP A 209 -4.79 -2.62 -13.92
N SER A 210 -3.51 -2.96 -13.83
CA SER A 210 -2.42 -2.00 -13.93
C SER A 210 -2.49 -1.21 -15.25
N ASN A 211 -2.67 -1.89 -16.39
CA ASN A 211 -2.79 -1.22 -17.69
C ASN A 211 -4.00 -0.29 -17.76
N SER A 212 -5.15 -0.74 -17.27
CA SER A 212 -6.37 0.08 -17.23
C SER A 212 -6.24 1.30 -16.31
N PHE A 213 -5.56 1.14 -15.16
CA PHE A 213 -5.25 2.24 -14.26
C PHE A 213 -4.42 3.34 -14.95
N HIS A 214 -3.36 2.95 -15.66
CA HIS A 214 -2.52 3.91 -16.38
C HIS A 214 -3.19 4.48 -17.64
N ALA A 215 -4.12 3.75 -18.26
CA ALA A 215 -4.92 4.27 -19.36
C ALA A 215 -5.81 5.45 -18.93
N VAL A 216 -6.48 5.37 -17.78
CA VAL A 216 -7.28 6.49 -17.26
C VAL A 216 -6.42 7.66 -16.77
N CYS A 217 -5.16 7.40 -16.36
CA CYS A 217 -4.20 8.45 -16.07
C CYS A 217 -3.83 9.24 -17.33
N LEU A 218 -3.60 8.56 -18.45
CA LEU A 218 -3.33 9.18 -19.76
C LEU A 218 -4.54 9.91 -20.32
N ASP A 219 -5.74 9.42 -20.06
CA ASP A 219 -7.01 10.02 -20.48
C ASP A 219 -7.40 11.23 -19.61
N SER A 220 -6.71 11.49 -18.51
CA SER A 220 -6.90 12.67 -17.67
C SER A 220 -6.42 13.94 -18.38
N TYR A 221 -6.99 15.09 -18.05
CA TYR A 221 -6.57 16.37 -18.62
C TYR A 221 -6.17 17.36 -17.51
N PRO A 222 -4.90 17.81 -17.50
CA PRO A 222 -3.78 17.34 -18.36
C PRO A 222 -3.43 15.88 -18.11
N PRO A 223 -2.81 15.18 -19.10
CA PRO A 223 -2.48 13.76 -18.98
C PRO A 223 -1.45 13.52 -17.90
N ILE A 224 -1.57 12.38 -17.21
CA ILE A 224 -0.68 11.98 -16.13
C ILE A 224 0.20 10.83 -16.59
N PHE A 225 1.51 11.01 -16.48
CA PHE A 225 2.54 10.03 -16.85
C PHE A 225 3.22 9.50 -15.59
N TYR A 226 2.78 8.34 -15.10
CA TYR A 226 3.48 7.64 -14.02
C TYR A 226 4.52 6.66 -14.52
N LEU A 227 4.27 6.06 -15.69
CA LEU A 227 5.21 5.14 -16.33
C LEU A 227 6.25 5.89 -17.17
N ASN A 228 7.48 5.38 -17.17
CA ASN A 228 8.59 5.87 -17.98
C ASN A 228 9.15 4.76 -18.89
N ASP A 229 10.24 5.04 -19.59
CA ASP A 229 10.85 4.08 -20.52
C ASP A 229 11.40 2.83 -19.82
N THR A 230 11.84 2.94 -18.56
CA THR A 230 12.24 1.78 -17.76
C THR A 230 11.03 0.91 -17.42
N SER A 231 9.89 1.51 -17.08
CA SER A 231 8.63 0.78 -16.85
C SER A 231 8.22 -0.02 -18.10
N LYS A 232 8.32 0.58 -19.29
CA LYS A 232 8.02 -0.12 -20.57
C LYS A 232 8.95 -1.31 -20.82
N LYS A 233 10.26 -1.17 -20.51
CA LYS A 233 11.22 -2.28 -20.62
C LYS A 233 10.85 -3.43 -19.68
N ILE A 234 10.48 -3.12 -18.44
CA ILE A 234 10.06 -4.12 -17.45
C ILE A 234 8.81 -4.86 -17.92
N ILE A 235 7.81 -4.15 -18.42
CA ILE A 235 6.60 -4.76 -19.02
C ILE A 235 6.99 -5.76 -20.12
N LYS A 236 7.86 -5.35 -21.04
CA LYS A 236 8.32 -6.22 -22.14
C LYS A 236 9.09 -7.45 -21.66
N MET A 237 9.88 -7.34 -20.59
CA MET A 237 10.55 -8.49 -19.98
C MET A 237 9.55 -9.49 -19.42
N VAL A 238 8.49 -9.02 -18.73
CA VAL A 238 7.45 -9.90 -18.21
C VAL A 238 6.61 -10.51 -19.34
N GLU A 239 6.27 -9.77 -20.39
CA GLU A 239 5.62 -10.32 -21.58
C GLU A 239 6.47 -11.43 -22.23
N THR A 240 7.78 -11.25 -22.30
CA THR A 240 8.70 -12.23 -22.89
C THR A 240 8.75 -13.53 -22.08
N ILE A 241 8.85 -13.45 -20.74
CA ILE A 241 8.91 -14.66 -19.91
C ILE A 241 7.60 -15.42 -19.90
N ASN A 242 6.48 -14.73 -20.14
CA ASN A 242 5.14 -15.30 -20.14
C ASN A 242 4.70 -15.90 -21.51
N GLN A 243 5.55 -15.88 -22.55
CA GLN A 243 5.17 -16.34 -23.89
C GLN A 243 4.68 -17.79 -23.96
N GLN A 244 5.23 -18.67 -23.14
CA GLN A 244 4.85 -20.09 -23.11
C GLN A 244 3.88 -20.42 -21.99
N GLU A 245 4.08 -19.82 -20.84
CA GLU A 245 3.33 -20.01 -19.61
C GLU A 245 3.35 -18.74 -18.80
N VAL A 246 2.22 -18.39 -18.15
CA VAL A 246 2.12 -17.21 -17.29
C VAL A 246 2.77 -17.49 -15.95
N VAL A 247 3.98 -16.97 -15.73
CA VAL A 247 4.80 -17.21 -14.54
C VAL A 247 5.10 -15.94 -13.74
N ALA A 248 4.81 -14.76 -14.29
CA ALA A 248 5.06 -13.47 -13.65
C ALA A 248 3.93 -12.48 -13.95
N ALA A 249 3.70 -11.53 -13.03
CA ALA A 249 2.76 -10.45 -13.22
C ALA A 249 3.36 -9.11 -12.79
N TYR A 250 3.39 -8.14 -13.68
CA TYR A 250 3.76 -6.77 -13.30
C TYR A 250 2.57 -5.98 -12.82
N THR A 251 2.82 -5.04 -11.93
CA THR A 251 1.91 -3.94 -11.60
C THR A 251 2.70 -2.69 -11.24
N PHE A 252 2.07 -1.54 -11.48
CA PHE A 252 2.62 -0.22 -11.17
C PHE A 252 1.56 0.57 -10.42
N ASP A 253 1.99 1.33 -9.42
CA ASP A 253 1.19 2.32 -8.71
C ASP A 253 1.39 3.71 -9.35
N ALA A 254 1.05 4.77 -8.64
CA ALA A 254 1.28 6.16 -9.07
C ALA A 254 2.78 6.50 -9.04
N GLY A 255 3.56 5.88 -9.93
CA GLY A 255 5.00 6.01 -10.08
C GLY A 255 5.59 4.92 -10.97
N PRO A 256 6.87 5.04 -11.36
CA PRO A 256 7.51 4.12 -12.30
C PRO A 256 8.02 2.81 -11.64
N ASN A 257 7.93 2.69 -10.31
CA ASN A 257 8.41 1.52 -9.58
C ASN A 257 7.54 0.31 -9.88
N ALA A 258 8.15 -0.80 -10.28
CA ALA A 258 7.46 -2.01 -10.65
C ALA A 258 7.41 -3.00 -9.50
N VAL A 259 6.25 -3.62 -9.30
CA VAL A 259 6.10 -4.82 -8.49
C VAL A 259 5.87 -5.99 -9.43
N ILE A 260 6.66 -7.05 -9.29
CA ILE A 260 6.52 -8.26 -10.08
C ILE A 260 6.19 -9.40 -9.13
N TYR A 261 4.97 -9.96 -9.29
CA TYR A 261 4.53 -11.14 -8.56
C TYR A 261 4.92 -12.41 -9.30
N TYR A 262 5.23 -13.46 -8.56
CA TYR A 262 5.51 -14.80 -9.07
C TYR A 262 5.26 -15.84 -7.99
N ASP A 263 4.98 -17.08 -8.39
CA ASP A 263 4.97 -18.22 -7.46
C ASP A 263 6.40 -18.73 -7.25
N GLU A 264 6.72 -19.17 -6.04
CA GLU A 264 8.05 -19.68 -5.65
C GLU A 264 8.55 -20.80 -6.58
N ALA A 265 7.63 -21.61 -7.11
CA ALA A 265 7.98 -22.66 -8.08
C ALA A 265 8.64 -22.10 -9.36
N ASN A 266 8.37 -20.85 -9.70
CA ASN A 266 8.94 -20.15 -10.86
C ASN A 266 10.05 -19.16 -10.51
N GLN A 267 10.52 -19.15 -9.25
CA GLN A 267 11.46 -18.16 -8.73
C GLN A 267 12.73 -18.04 -9.59
N ASP A 268 13.39 -19.15 -9.87
CA ASP A 268 14.64 -19.12 -10.64
C ASP A 268 14.43 -18.61 -12.05
N LYS A 269 13.33 -18.99 -12.71
CA LYS A 269 12.97 -18.52 -14.04
C LYS A 269 12.76 -17.00 -14.07
N VAL A 270 12.02 -16.47 -13.09
CA VAL A 270 11.70 -15.04 -13.01
C VAL A 270 12.90 -14.21 -12.56
N LEU A 271 13.55 -14.62 -11.46
CA LEU A 271 14.64 -13.84 -10.89
C LEU A 271 15.91 -13.89 -11.76
N SER A 272 16.20 -15.00 -12.46
CA SER A 272 17.35 -15.04 -13.38
C SER A 272 17.17 -14.08 -14.56
N LEU A 273 15.96 -13.96 -15.12
CA LEU A 273 15.70 -12.98 -16.16
C LEU A 273 15.91 -11.54 -15.68
N LEU A 274 15.38 -11.23 -14.51
CA LEU A 274 15.53 -9.88 -13.94
C LEU A 274 16.98 -9.60 -13.56
N TYR A 275 17.67 -10.58 -12.98
CA TYR A 275 19.08 -10.45 -12.61
C TYR A 275 19.98 -10.26 -13.84
N LYS A 276 19.69 -10.93 -14.94
CA LYS A 276 20.41 -10.74 -16.22
C LYS A 276 20.52 -9.25 -16.60
N HIS A 277 19.49 -8.47 -16.33
CA HIS A 277 19.42 -7.05 -16.67
C HIS A 277 19.73 -6.11 -15.50
N PHE A 278 19.43 -6.49 -14.27
CA PHE A 278 19.53 -5.64 -13.08
C PHE A 278 20.44 -6.21 -12.00
N GLY A 279 21.24 -7.24 -12.29
CA GLY A 279 22.14 -7.86 -11.33
C GLY A 279 23.24 -6.93 -10.77
N HIS A 280 23.47 -5.79 -11.42
CA HIS A 280 24.43 -4.78 -10.98
C HIS A 280 23.91 -3.87 -9.86
N VAL A 281 22.62 -3.88 -9.54
CA VAL A 281 22.04 -3.04 -8.48
C VAL A 281 21.91 -3.81 -7.16
N PRO A 282 21.90 -3.12 -6.00
CA PRO A 282 21.82 -3.77 -4.69
C PRO A 282 20.44 -4.33 -4.40
N GLY A 283 20.37 -5.25 -3.41
CA GLY A 283 19.12 -5.79 -2.86
C GLY A 283 18.80 -7.23 -3.24
N TRP A 284 19.62 -7.87 -4.06
CA TRP A 284 19.46 -9.28 -4.42
C TRP A 284 19.82 -10.21 -3.26
N LYS A 285 18.93 -11.16 -2.98
CA LYS A 285 19.17 -12.26 -2.01
C LYS A 285 19.82 -13.48 -2.67
N THR A 286 19.59 -13.67 -3.97
CA THR A 286 20.14 -14.77 -4.77
C THR A 286 20.87 -14.17 -5.98
N HIS A 287 22.02 -14.74 -6.35
CA HIS A 287 22.84 -14.27 -7.47
C HIS A 287 22.76 -15.24 -8.64
N TYR A 288 22.59 -14.68 -9.84
CA TYR A 288 22.56 -15.37 -11.13
C TYR A 288 23.63 -14.79 -12.05
N THR A 289 23.64 -15.16 -13.32
CA THR A 289 24.54 -14.58 -14.31
C THR A 289 23.97 -13.26 -14.83
N ALA A 290 24.73 -12.17 -14.69
CA ALA A 290 24.39 -10.88 -15.27
C ALA A 290 25.01 -10.78 -16.68
N GLU A 291 24.25 -10.34 -17.67
CA GLU A 291 24.71 -10.30 -19.08
C GLU A 291 24.58 -8.90 -19.70
N THR A 292 23.43 -8.28 -19.60
CA THR A 292 23.11 -7.03 -20.32
C THR A 292 22.53 -6.00 -19.38
N PRO A 293 23.36 -5.22 -18.66
CA PRO A 293 22.88 -4.22 -17.72
C PRO A 293 21.92 -3.21 -18.38
N VAL A 294 20.78 -3.00 -17.76
CA VAL A 294 19.80 -1.97 -18.12
C VAL A 294 19.77 -0.91 -17.04
N ALA A 295 20.02 0.33 -17.44
CA ALA A 295 19.94 1.47 -16.53
C ALA A 295 18.47 1.80 -16.17
N GLY A 296 18.29 2.49 -15.04
CA GLY A 296 16.99 3.03 -14.61
C GLY A 296 16.35 2.28 -13.44
N VAL A 297 17.02 1.27 -12.87
CA VAL A 297 16.66 0.66 -11.58
C VAL A 297 17.79 0.94 -10.59
N SER A 298 17.44 1.43 -9.39
CA SER A 298 18.42 1.81 -8.35
C SER A 298 18.65 0.69 -7.34
N ARG A 299 17.64 -0.13 -7.06
CA ARG A 299 17.74 -1.27 -6.14
C ARG A 299 16.57 -2.26 -6.32
N ILE A 300 16.74 -3.44 -5.73
CA ILE A 300 15.76 -4.52 -5.70
C ILE A 300 15.30 -4.75 -4.26
N ILE A 301 14.01 -5.05 -4.08
CA ILE A 301 13.46 -5.50 -2.82
C ILE A 301 12.72 -6.82 -3.08
N GLN A 302 13.23 -7.92 -2.55
CA GLN A 302 12.56 -9.23 -2.61
C GLN A 302 11.73 -9.43 -1.34
N THR A 303 10.46 -9.74 -1.50
CA THR A 303 9.50 -9.83 -0.41
C THR A 303 8.47 -10.94 -0.64
N SER A 304 7.62 -11.15 0.35
CA SER A 304 6.50 -12.10 0.34
C SER A 304 5.27 -11.44 0.98
N ILE A 305 4.18 -12.18 1.06
CA ILE A 305 2.99 -11.76 1.80
C ILE A 305 3.38 -11.48 3.25
N GLY A 306 2.91 -10.38 3.81
CA GLY A 306 3.24 -9.92 5.16
C GLY A 306 2.15 -10.21 6.19
N PRO A 307 2.51 -10.23 7.49
CA PRO A 307 1.59 -10.52 8.59
C PRO A 307 0.72 -9.32 9.02
N GLY A 308 0.83 -8.18 8.35
CA GLY A 308 0.21 -6.93 8.80
C GLY A 308 0.99 -6.25 9.95
N PRO A 309 0.38 -5.30 10.67
CA PRO A 309 0.99 -4.64 11.80
C PRO A 309 1.32 -5.62 12.92
N GLN A 310 2.53 -5.53 13.47
CA GLN A 310 3.00 -6.34 14.59
C GLN A 310 3.34 -5.46 15.77
N GLU A 311 2.98 -5.91 16.97
CA GLU A 311 3.39 -5.25 18.20
C GLU A 311 4.85 -5.63 18.53
N THR A 312 5.60 -4.68 19.05
CA THR A 312 6.97 -4.88 19.51
C THR A 312 7.19 -4.15 20.83
N SER A 313 8.15 -4.62 21.61
CA SER A 313 8.64 -3.93 22.81
C SER A 313 9.60 -2.78 22.50
N GLU A 314 10.02 -2.63 21.25
CA GLU A 314 10.86 -1.51 20.83
C GLU A 314 10.07 -0.20 20.86
N SER A 315 10.69 0.84 21.40
CA SER A 315 10.11 2.19 21.46
C SER A 315 11.04 3.21 20.83
N LEU A 316 10.46 4.11 20.04
CA LEU A 316 11.16 5.28 19.47
C LEU A 316 11.16 6.48 20.41
N THR A 317 10.35 6.44 21.46
CA THR A 317 10.36 7.45 22.54
C THR A 317 11.27 7.00 23.68
N LYS A 318 12.15 7.88 24.12
CA LYS A 318 12.99 7.66 25.29
C LYS A 318 12.25 8.03 26.56
#